data_c301262289fd06514768c70f92625f2b
#
_entry.id   c301262289fd06514768c70f92625f2b
#
_cell.length_a   1.000
_cell.length_b   1.000
_cell.length_c   1.000
_cell.angle_alpha   90.00
_cell.angle_beta   90.00
_cell.angle_gamma   90.00
#
_symmetry.space_group_name_H-M   'P 1'
#
loop_
_entity.id
_entity.type
_entity.pdbx_description
1 polymer ?
#
loop_
_entity_poly.entity_id
_entity_poly.type
_entity_poly.pdbx_seq_one_letter_code
_entity_poly.pdbx_strand_id
1 'polypeptide(L)'
;MARRRADLVIHFALSRAAPQAATAPFPATLLPASPTFHTREVCALIGDFRPDVVVFDNAGRTRQLRAAHASGARVVFVSSRPRQRRKAFRLRWMGLIDEHWIAWPEFMAGSLTPVERLKLRLRRRPRLRFVDAIVPAADPALNAQCLLRLNLRAGEYVLLVPGGGTGHPGAADAPAIVAGGARAIAQRGYSTVLTGAAPGDGRDPPRLERTALLPLGELCELIRSARLVVCNGGDTLLQTLACGRACVAVPIAGDQAHRIARCVRAGLALPAALDARSIEQTAVSLLEAEPLRAGIEQRLRRCPVRNCMDEVLAALEALLG
;
A
#
# COMPACT_ATOMS: atom_id res chain seq x y z
N MET A 1 2.67 -15.09 -6.54
CA MET A 1 3.50 -16.27 -6.24
C MET A 1 2.69 -17.56 -6.30
N ALA A 2 1.66 -17.79 -5.49
CA ALA A 2 0.85 -19.01 -5.52
C ALA A 2 0.25 -19.36 -6.90
N ARG A 3 -0.04 -18.38 -7.76
CA ARG A 3 -0.43 -18.64 -9.16
C ARG A 3 0.69 -19.13 -10.07
N ARG A 4 1.96 -18.90 -9.69
CA ARG A 4 3.17 -19.34 -10.44
C ARG A 4 3.74 -20.65 -9.91
N ARG A 5 3.45 -20.98 -8.64
CA ARG A 5 3.98 -22.15 -7.94
C ARG A 5 2.85 -22.84 -7.16
N ALA A 6 2.29 -23.89 -7.71
CA ALA A 6 1.19 -24.65 -7.09
C ALA A 6 1.62 -25.45 -5.84
N ASP A 7 2.94 -25.63 -5.65
CA ASP A 7 3.55 -26.32 -4.51
C ASP A 7 3.67 -25.44 -3.25
N LEU A 8 3.37 -24.15 -3.35
CA LEU A 8 3.48 -23.24 -2.19
C LEU A 8 2.32 -23.40 -1.22
N VAL A 9 2.65 -23.71 0.03
CA VAL A 9 1.73 -23.67 1.16
C VAL A 9 1.93 -22.35 1.90
N ILE A 10 0.91 -21.51 1.89
CA ILE A 10 0.94 -20.17 2.50
C ILE A 10 0.01 -20.16 3.73
N HIS A 11 0.51 -19.62 4.84
CA HIS A 11 -0.24 -19.46 6.07
C HIS A 11 -0.04 -18.06 6.64
N PHE A 12 -1.13 -17.41 7.07
CA PHE A 12 -1.07 -16.09 7.69
C PHE A 12 -1.24 -16.18 9.22
N ALA A 13 -0.53 -15.30 9.93
CA ALA A 13 -0.82 -14.97 11.32
C ALA A 13 -1.34 -13.53 11.36
N LEU A 14 -2.63 -13.32 11.65
CA LEU A 14 -3.29 -12.02 11.55
C LEU A 14 -3.98 -11.65 12.86
N SER A 15 -4.12 -10.34 13.10
CA SER A 15 -5.07 -9.86 14.11
C SER A 15 -6.49 -10.12 13.63
N ARG A 16 -7.35 -10.65 14.50
CA ARG A 16 -8.80 -10.82 14.22
C ARG A 16 -9.48 -9.48 13.86
N ALA A 17 -8.99 -8.39 14.41
CA ALA A 17 -9.49 -7.04 14.11
C ALA A 17 -8.93 -6.44 12.82
N ALA A 18 -8.04 -7.13 12.11
CA ALA A 18 -7.51 -6.62 10.84
C ALA A 18 -8.56 -6.74 9.73
N PRO A 19 -8.80 -5.68 8.92
CA PRO A 19 -9.80 -5.71 7.85
C PRO A 19 -9.64 -6.90 6.90
N GLN A 20 -8.40 -7.28 6.58
CA GLN A 20 -8.05 -8.40 5.71
C GLN A 20 -8.23 -9.78 6.37
N ALA A 21 -8.55 -9.88 7.66
CA ALA A 21 -8.72 -11.16 8.33
C ALA A 21 -9.92 -11.95 7.78
N ALA A 22 -10.99 -11.25 7.40
CA ALA A 22 -12.19 -11.86 6.84
C ALA A 22 -12.05 -12.29 5.37
N THR A 23 -11.09 -11.72 4.65
CA THR A 23 -10.88 -11.91 3.20
C THR A 23 -9.50 -12.48 2.88
N ALA A 24 -8.83 -13.09 3.88
CA ALA A 24 -7.52 -13.69 3.68
C ALA A 24 -7.60 -14.80 2.60
N PRO A 25 -6.79 -14.72 1.53
CA PRO A 25 -6.88 -15.66 0.41
C PRO A 25 -6.28 -17.05 0.71
N PHE A 26 -5.65 -17.21 1.87
CA PHE A 26 -5.02 -18.45 2.34
C PHE A 26 -5.36 -18.71 3.82
N PRO A 27 -5.16 -19.92 4.33
CA PRO A 27 -5.36 -20.26 5.73
C PRO A 27 -4.68 -19.26 6.67
N ALA A 28 -5.37 -18.89 7.73
CA ALA A 28 -4.89 -17.90 8.68
C ALA A 28 -5.13 -18.30 10.13
N THR A 29 -4.13 -18.12 10.99
CA THR A 29 -4.28 -18.12 12.43
C THR A 29 -4.68 -16.73 12.88
N LEU A 30 -5.93 -16.59 13.39
CA LEU A 30 -6.46 -15.32 13.85
C LEU A 30 -6.17 -15.13 15.34
N LEU A 31 -5.35 -14.14 15.66
CA LEU A 31 -4.97 -13.76 17.02
C LEU A 31 -5.85 -12.62 17.55
N PRO A 32 -6.07 -12.51 18.87
CA PRO A 32 -6.90 -11.44 19.45
C PRO A 32 -6.42 -10.03 19.11
N ALA A 33 -5.10 -9.86 18.98
CA ALA A 33 -4.47 -8.58 18.62
C ALA A 33 -3.32 -8.81 17.62
N SER A 34 -2.52 -7.77 17.35
CA SER A 34 -1.36 -7.89 16.47
C SER A 34 -0.45 -9.07 16.88
N PRO A 35 0.04 -9.90 15.93
CA PRO A 35 0.96 -11.01 16.19
C PRO A 35 2.21 -10.59 17.00
N THR A 36 2.57 -9.32 16.97
CA THR A 36 3.67 -8.77 17.78
C THR A 36 3.46 -8.96 19.29
N PHE A 37 2.22 -8.97 19.75
CA PHE A 37 1.88 -9.14 21.17
C PHE A 37 1.70 -10.61 21.59
N HIS A 38 1.55 -11.51 20.62
CA HIS A 38 1.31 -12.94 20.81
C HIS A 38 2.56 -13.76 20.49
N THR A 39 3.64 -13.46 21.23
CA THR A 39 4.97 -14.05 20.92
C THR A 39 4.98 -15.56 21.11
N ARG A 40 4.27 -16.09 22.11
CA ARG A 40 4.23 -17.54 22.39
C ARG A 40 3.51 -18.29 21.27
N GLU A 41 2.36 -17.79 20.87
CA GLU A 41 1.51 -18.38 19.84
C GLU A 41 2.22 -18.32 18.46
N VAL A 42 2.87 -17.20 18.13
CA VAL A 42 3.63 -17.08 16.89
C VAL A 42 4.84 -18.01 16.87
N CYS A 43 5.54 -18.17 18.01
CA CYS A 43 6.67 -19.11 18.08
C CYS A 43 6.20 -20.56 17.96
N ALA A 44 5.07 -20.93 18.56
CA ALA A 44 4.46 -22.25 18.42
C ALA A 44 4.08 -22.52 16.96
N LEU A 45 3.36 -21.57 16.33
CA LEU A 45 2.99 -21.67 14.92
C LEU A 45 4.22 -21.89 14.00
N ILE A 46 5.32 -21.17 14.23
CA ILE A 46 6.57 -21.37 13.46
C ILE A 46 7.13 -22.78 13.68
N GLY A 47 7.10 -23.28 14.93
CA GLY A 47 7.59 -24.61 15.26
C GLY A 47 6.75 -25.74 14.64
N ASP A 48 5.44 -25.58 14.63
CA ASP A 48 4.49 -26.59 14.12
C ASP A 48 4.45 -26.59 12.58
N PHE A 49 4.39 -25.39 11.97
CA PHE A 49 4.31 -25.24 10.53
C PHE A 49 5.64 -25.47 9.81
N ARG A 50 6.78 -25.24 10.48
CA ARG A 50 8.16 -25.35 9.94
C ARG A 50 8.31 -24.69 8.56
N PRO A 51 8.06 -23.37 8.45
CA PRO A 51 8.10 -22.68 7.17
C PRO A 51 9.52 -22.58 6.63
N ASP A 52 9.69 -22.63 5.30
CA ASP A 52 10.96 -22.32 4.64
C ASP A 52 11.27 -20.82 4.69
N VAL A 53 10.23 -19.97 4.63
CA VAL A 53 10.34 -18.51 4.67
C VAL A 53 9.32 -17.92 5.64
N VAL A 54 9.76 -17.02 6.52
CA VAL A 54 8.88 -16.21 7.39
C VAL A 54 9.00 -14.75 7.03
N VAL A 55 7.87 -14.12 6.66
CA VAL A 55 7.79 -12.69 6.38
C VAL A 55 7.19 -11.96 7.57
N PHE A 56 7.95 -11.08 8.19
CA PHE A 56 7.50 -10.19 9.26
C PHE A 56 7.15 -8.81 8.68
N ASP A 57 5.87 -8.54 8.47
CA ASP A 57 5.41 -7.25 7.95
C ASP A 57 5.21 -6.23 9.07
N ASN A 58 6.10 -5.25 9.17
CA ASN A 58 6.12 -4.15 10.17
C ASN A 58 5.99 -4.59 11.63
N ALA A 59 5.89 -5.87 11.89
CA ALA A 59 5.67 -6.48 13.18
C ALA A 59 6.77 -7.51 13.44
N GLY A 60 7.12 -7.70 14.71
CA GLY A 60 8.09 -8.71 15.08
C GLY A 60 8.76 -8.40 16.42
N ARG A 61 9.09 -9.45 17.13
CA ARG A 61 9.87 -9.42 18.38
C ARG A 61 11.13 -10.24 18.19
N THR A 62 12.17 -9.88 18.89
CA THR A 62 13.46 -10.61 18.84
C THR A 62 13.29 -12.11 19.06
N ARG A 63 12.36 -12.51 19.94
CA ARG A 63 12.08 -13.92 20.23
C ARG A 63 11.43 -14.63 19.05
N GLN A 64 10.52 -13.98 18.35
CA GLN A 64 9.87 -14.52 17.13
C GLN A 64 10.88 -14.67 15.99
N LEU A 65 11.75 -13.67 15.76
CA LEU A 65 12.80 -13.77 14.74
C LEU A 65 13.80 -14.88 15.07
N ARG A 66 14.14 -15.06 16.35
CA ARG A 66 15.00 -16.16 16.79
C ARG A 66 14.35 -17.53 16.57
N ALA A 67 13.05 -17.66 16.85
CA ALA A 67 12.31 -18.90 16.61
C ALA A 67 12.32 -19.25 15.12
N ALA A 68 12.02 -18.28 14.24
CA ALA A 68 12.09 -18.49 12.79
C ALA A 68 13.51 -18.88 12.32
N HIS A 69 14.52 -18.17 12.77
CA HIS A 69 15.91 -18.46 12.42
C HIS A 69 16.37 -19.85 12.95
N ALA A 70 15.97 -20.21 14.17
CA ALA A 70 16.31 -21.50 14.79
C ALA A 70 15.58 -22.67 14.14
N SER A 71 14.39 -22.47 13.53
CA SER A 71 13.70 -23.51 12.76
C SER A 71 14.30 -23.75 11.37
N GLY A 72 15.34 -22.99 10.98
CA GLY A 72 15.96 -23.06 9.65
C GLY A 72 15.28 -22.15 8.61
N ALA A 73 14.22 -21.44 8.97
CA ALA A 73 13.51 -20.57 8.05
C ALA A 73 14.35 -19.35 7.62
N ARG A 74 14.24 -18.97 6.36
CA ARG A 74 14.70 -17.66 5.88
C ARG A 74 13.80 -16.56 6.41
N VAL A 75 14.37 -15.48 6.89
CA VAL A 75 13.63 -14.39 7.54
C VAL A 75 13.64 -13.14 6.66
N VAL A 76 12.47 -12.74 6.21
CA VAL A 76 12.23 -11.44 5.55
C VAL A 76 11.61 -10.48 6.57
N PHE A 77 12.18 -9.30 6.70
CA PHE A 77 11.61 -8.25 7.53
C PHE A 77 11.24 -7.04 6.68
N VAL A 78 9.94 -6.73 6.64
CA VAL A 78 9.41 -5.55 5.95
C VAL A 78 9.29 -4.39 6.93
N SER A 79 9.73 -3.20 6.55
CA SER A 79 9.61 -2.00 7.37
C SER A 79 9.06 -0.83 6.59
N SER A 80 7.89 -0.32 6.97
CA SER A 80 7.28 0.89 6.42
C SER A 80 7.41 2.13 7.31
N ARG A 81 7.95 1.98 8.52
CA ARG A 81 8.10 3.06 9.49
C ARG A 81 9.55 3.21 9.95
N PRO A 82 10.03 4.45 10.22
CA PRO A 82 11.40 4.70 10.66
C PRO A 82 11.82 3.90 11.91
N ARG A 83 10.87 3.66 12.83
CA ARG A 83 11.12 2.86 14.04
C ARG A 83 11.43 1.40 13.71
N GLN A 84 10.71 0.80 12.76
CA GLN A 84 10.94 -0.58 12.32
C GLN A 84 12.23 -0.69 11.53
N ARG A 85 12.52 0.26 10.61
CA ARG A 85 13.80 0.34 9.93
C ARG A 85 14.97 0.36 10.93
N ARG A 86 14.94 1.25 11.94
CA ARG A 86 15.97 1.30 12.99
C ARG A 86 16.12 0.00 13.78
N LYS A 87 15.02 -0.76 13.99
CA LYS A 87 15.10 -2.08 14.64
C LYS A 87 15.83 -3.10 13.77
N ALA A 88 15.53 -3.15 12.47
CA ALA A 88 16.19 -4.05 11.54
C ALA A 88 17.71 -3.83 11.49
N PHE A 89 18.17 -2.59 11.63
CA PHE A 89 19.60 -2.23 11.72
C PHE A 89 20.26 -2.42 13.10
N ARG A 90 19.58 -3.02 14.06
CA ARG A 90 20.24 -3.48 15.30
C ARG A 90 21.07 -4.72 15.00
N LEU A 91 22.34 -4.76 15.44
CA LEU A 91 23.25 -5.86 15.14
C LEU A 91 22.70 -7.25 15.47
N ARG A 92 21.95 -7.35 16.60
CA ARG A 92 21.27 -8.59 17.01
C ARG A 92 20.14 -9.03 16.05
N TRP A 93 19.52 -8.08 15.32
CA TRP A 93 18.48 -8.37 14.35
C TRP A 93 19.07 -8.66 12.98
N MET A 94 20.13 -7.93 12.60
CA MET A 94 20.82 -8.14 11.32
C MET A 94 21.33 -9.57 11.17
N GLY A 95 21.73 -10.24 12.28
CA GLY A 95 22.13 -11.63 12.27
C GLY A 95 20.98 -12.64 12.11
N LEU A 96 19.73 -12.21 12.33
CA LEU A 96 18.53 -13.06 12.27
C LEU A 96 17.70 -12.84 11.00
N ILE A 97 17.99 -11.79 10.23
CA ILE A 97 17.22 -11.37 9.04
C ILE A 97 18.08 -11.70 7.81
N ASP A 98 17.51 -12.39 6.85
CA ASP A 98 18.14 -12.66 5.56
C ASP A 98 17.89 -11.49 4.58
N GLU A 99 16.66 -11.01 4.48
CA GLU A 99 16.29 -9.84 3.67
C GLU A 99 15.56 -8.78 4.49
N HIS A 100 15.95 -7.53 4.31
CA HIS A 100 15.25 -6.37 4.88
C HIS A 100 14.65 -5.53 3.74
N TRP A 101 13.33 -5.50 3.67
CA TRP A 101 12.61 -4.70 2.68
C TRP A 101 12.10 -3.41 3.32
N ILE A 102 12.55 -2.28 2.79
CA ILE A 102 12.03 -0.96 3.14
C ILE A 102 10.88 -0.67 2.18
N ALA A 103 9.64 -0.73 2.69
CA ALA A 103 8.42 -0.64 1.89
C ALA A 103 8.07 0.82 1.54
N TRP A 104 9.03 1.54 0.97
CA TRP A 104 8.91 2.90 0.44
C TRP A 104 10.03 3.18 -0.55
N PRO A 105 9.80 4.00 -1.61
CA PRO A 105 10.85 4.51 -2.46
C PRO A 105 11.96 5.18 -1.64
N GLU A 106 13.20 5.08 -2.09
CA GLU A 106 14.34 5.66 -1.37
C GLU A 106 14.18 7.16 -1.12
N PHE A 107 13.63 7.92 -2.08
CA PHE A 107 13.38 9.35 -1.92
C PHE A 107 12.35 9.65 -0.82
N MET A 108 11.45 8.71 -0.50
CA MET A 108 10.47 8.82 0.59
C MET A 108 11.02 8.28 1.92
N ALA A 109 11.66 7.12 1.89
CA ALA A 109 12.22 6.46 3.07
C ALA A 109 13.49 7.16 3.60
N GLY A 110 14.16 7.91 2.73
CA GLY A 110 15.50 8.43 2.94
C GLY A 110 16.58 7.40 2.65
N SER A 111 17.68 7.86 2.07
CA SER A 111 18.86 7.04 1.77
C SER A 111 19.45 6.38 3.02
N LEU A 112 20.29 5.39 2.82
CA LEU A 112 21.01 4.75 3.91
C LEU A 112 21.96 5.75 4.58
N THR A 113 21.90 5.83 5.88
CA THR A 113 22.87 6.59 6.66
C THR A 113 24.27 5.97 6.54
N PRO A 114 25.37 6.73 6.76
CA PRO A 114 26.72 6.17 6.78
C PRO A 114 26.87 4.98 7.73
N VAL A 115 26.22 5.05 8.90
CA VAL A 115 26.23 3.98 9.90
C VAL A 115 25.50 2.73 9.42
N GLU A 116 24.35 2.88 8.74
CA GLU A 116 23.61 1.75 8.16
C GLU A 116 24.45 1.08 7.07
N ARG A 117 25.09 1.87 6.20
CA ARG A 117 26.00 1.36 5.15
C ARG A 117 27.19 0.60 5.73
N LEU A 118 27.84 1.16 6.76
CA LEU A 118 28.96 0.50 7.45
C LEU A 118 28.53 -0.83 8.07
N LYS A 119 27.37 -0.86 8.75
CA LYS A 119 26.83 -2.10 9.35
C LYS A 119 26.58 -3.17 8.28
N LEU A 120 25.99 -2.81 7.14
CA LEU A 120 25.75 -3.74 6.03
C LEU A 120 27.04 -4.29 5.45
N ARG A 121 28.08 -3.44 5.27
CA ARG A 121 29.41 -3.88 4.83
C ARG A 121 30.05 -4.89 5.79
N LEU A 122 30.02 -4.60 7.08
CA LEU A 122 30.64 -5.45 8.10
C LEU A 122 29.91 -6.78 8.29
N ARG A 123 28.58 -6.75 8.26
CA ARG A 123 27.76 -7.95 8.54
C ARG A 123 27.41 -8.74 7.30
N ARG A 124 27.48 -8.14 6.09
CA ARG A 124 27.03 -8.69 4.82
C ARG A 124 25.57 -9.18 4.82
N ARG A 125 24.82 -8.86 5.89
CA ARG A 125 23.41 -9.19 6.16
C ARG A 125 22.72 -8.05 6.87
N PRO A 126 21.38 -7.89 6.72
CA PRO A 126 20.51 -8.54 5.72
C PRO A 126 20.77 -8.01 4.30
N ARG A 127 20.35 -8.74 3.28
CA ARG A 127 20.23 -8.16 1.93
C ARG A 127 19.13 -7.10 1.96
N LEU A 128 19.44 -5.89 1.53
CA LEU A 128 18.51 -4.75 1.60
C LEU A 128 17.85 -4.49 0.26
N ARG A 129 16.54 -4.20 0.29
CA ARG A 129 15.76 -3.71 -0.86
C ARG A 129 14.88 -2.55 -0.49
N PHE A 130 14.77 -1.56 -1.37
CA PHE A 130 13.68 -0.58 -1.36
C PHE A 130 12.57 -1.12 -2.23
N VAL A 131 11.39 -1.31 -1.65
CA VAL A 131 10.19 -1.79 -2.34
C VAL A 131 9.26 -0.61 -2.49
N ASP A 132 9.19 -0.06 -3.70
CA ASP A 132 8.47 1.19 -3.93
C ASP A 132 6.95 0.95 -3.89
N ALA A 133 6.44 0.10 -4.78
CA ALA A 133 5.03 -0.27 -4.83
C ALA A 133 4.87 -1.73 -5.26
N ILE A 134 3.78 -2.33 -4.84
CA ILE A 134 3.34 -3.65 -5.30
C ILE A 134 2.05 -3.45 -6.09
N VAL A 135 2.12 -3.63 -7.39
CA VAL A 135 1.00 -3.45 -8.32
C VAL A 135 0.90 -4.68 -9.21
N PRO A 136 -0.25 -5.36 -9.25
CA PRO A 136 -0.47 -6.47 -10.18
C PRO A 136 -0.24 -6.06 -11.63
N ALA A 137 0.16 -6.99 -12.47
CA ALA A 137 0.23 -6.76 -13.90
C ALA A 137 -1.13 -6.27 -14.43
N ALA A 138 -1.10 -5.45 -15.48
CA ALA A 138 -2.33 -4.97 -16.11
C ALA A 138 -3.14 -6.16 -16.67
N ASP A 139 -4.44 -6.13 -16.45
CA ASP A 139 -5.40 -7.12 -16.93
C ASP A 139 -6.53 -6.40 -17.68
N PRO A 140 -6.43 -6.28 -19.01
CA PRO A 140 -7.44 -5.58 -19.82
C PRO A 140 -8.86 -6.18 -19.71
N ALA A 141 -8.97 -7.49 -19.48
CA ALA A 141 -10.27 -8.14 -19.32
C ALA A 141 -10.90 -7.75 -17.98
N LEU A 142 -10.14 -7.78 -16.90
CA LEU A 142 -10.57 -7.32 -15.57
C LEU A 142 -10.92 -5.81 -15.61
N ASN A 143 -10.11 -5.00 -16.31
CA ASN A 143 -10.40 -3.58 -16.49
C ASN A 143 -11.75 -3.36 -17.19
N ALA A 144 -12.00 -4.02 -18.32
CA ALA A 144 -13.26 -3.92 -19.04
C ALA A 144 -14.45 -4.33 -18.16
N GLN A 145 -14.31 -5.42 -17.40
CA GLN A 145 -15.31 -5.88 -16.43
C GLN A 145 -15.63 -4.81 -15.37
N CYS A 146 -14.59 -4.20 -14.77
CA CYS A 146 -14.76 -3.17 -13.75
C CYS A 146 -15.45 -1.93 -14.32
N LEU A 147 -15.04 -1.46 -15.48
CA LEU A 147 -15.63 -0.30 -16.15
C LEU A 147 -17.10 -0.55 -16.50
N LEU A 148 -17.44 -1.73 -17.05
CA LEU A 148 -18.82 -2.10 -17.37
C LEU A 148 -19.68 -2.17 -16.11
N ARG A 149 -19.22 -2.85 -15.06
CA ARG A 149 -19.95 -3.00 -13.79
C ARG A 149 -20.28 -1.64 -13.13
N LEU A 150 -19.39 -0.67 -13.25
CA LEU A 150 -19.54 0.65 -12.65
C LEU A 150 -20.01 1.71 -13.64
N ASN A 151 -20.43 1.31 -14.85
CA ASN A 151 -20.88 2.20 -15.92
C ASN A 151 -19.91 3.37 -16.17
N LEU A 152 -18.60 3.05 -16.27
CA LEU A 152 -17.53 4.02 -16.42
C LEU A 152 -16.91 3.98 -17.81
N ARG A 153 -16.32 5.11 -18.23
CA ARG A 153 -15.45 5.18 -19.39
C ARG A 153 -14.01 5.49 -18.98
N ALA A 154 -13.07 4.78 -19.58
CA ALA A 154 -11.65 4.99 -19.31
C ALA A 154 -11.25 6.44 -19.61
N GLY A 155 -10.52 7.06 -18.69
CA GLY A 155 -10.06 8.45 -18.82
C GLY A 155 -11.12 9.53 -18.50
N GLU A 156 -12.36 9.13 -18.13
CA GLU A 156 -13.44 10.10 -17.93
C GLU A 156 -13.94 10.22 -16.48
N TYR A 157 -13.35 9.50 -15.52
CA TYR A 157 -13.80 9.52 -14.13
C TYR A 157 -12.70 9.87 -13.12
N VAL A 158 -13.14 10.35 -11.97
CA VAL A 158 -12.32 10.59 -10.79
C VAL A 158 -12.50 9.44 -9.81
N LEU A 159 -11.40 8.83 -9.39
CA LEU A 159 -11.41 7.74 -8.42
C LEU A 159 -10.99 8.26 -7.04
N LEU A 160 -11.86 8.14 -6.03
CA LEU A 160 -11.50 8.46 -4.65
C LEU A 160 -11.27 7.18 -3.83
N VAL A 161 -10.09 7.08 -3.23
CA VAL A 161 -9.66 5.93 -2.43
C VAL A 161 -9.23 6.41 -1.04
N PRO A 162 -10.13 6.45 -0.06
CA PRO A 162 -9.82 6.95 1.28
C PRO A 162 -8.86 6.05 2.06
N GLY A 163 -8.77 4.76 1.71
CA GLY A 163 -7.85 3.81 2.32
C GLY A 163 -8.46 2.42 2.54
N GLY A 164 -7.68 1.53 3.15
CA GLY A 164 -8.04 0.12 3.34
C GLY A 164 -8.99 -0.17 4.52
N GLY A 165 -9.78 0.77 5.00
CA GLY A 165 -10.78 0.56 6.05
C GLY A 165 -10.23 0.48 7.49
N THR A 166 -8.91 0.61 7.68
CA THR A 166 -8.35 0.69 9.04
C THR A 166 -8.57 2.08 9.61
N GLY A 167 -9.31 2.17 10.71
CA GLY A 167 -9.49 3.44 11.44
C GLY A 167 -8.15 4.00 11.93
N HIS A 168 -7.94 5.28 11.76
CA HIS A 168 -6.77 5.98 12.28
C HIS A 168 -7.13 6.83 13.49
N PRO A 169 -6.41 6.73 14.63
CA PRO A 169 -6.63 7.61 15.76
C PRO A 169 -6.52 9.09 15.33
N GLY A 170 -7.51 9.90 15.67
CA GLY A 170 -7.57 11.31 15.32
C GLY A 170 -8.09 11.64 13.91
N ALA A 171 -8.55 10.65 13.14
CA ALA A 171 -9.16 10.83 11.83
C ALA A 171 -10.40 9.92 11.63
N ALA A 172 -11.21 9.78 12.67
CA ALA A 172 -12.44 8.97 12.63
C ALA A 172 -13.40 9.45 11.52
N ASP A 173 -13.45 10.76 11.26
CA ASP A 173 -14.34 11.39 10.27
C ASP A 173 -13.75 11.39 8.84
N ALA A 174 -12.51 10.89 8.65
CA ALA A 174 -11.87 10.93 7.34
C ALA A 174 -12.71 10.29 6.22
N PRO A 175 -13.38 9.10 6.41
CA PRO A 175 -14.25 8.55 5.38
C PRO A 175 -15.41 9.49 5.00
N ALA A 176 -16.03 10.13 5.98
CA ALA A 176 -17.15 11.06 5.76
C ALA A 176 -16.68 12.32 5.03
N ILE A 177 -15.51 12.86 5.38
CA ILE A 177 -14.92 14.03 4.73
C ILE A 177 -14.59 13.72 3.27
N VAL A 178 -13.94 12.58 3.00
CA VAL A 178 -13.62 12.16 1.62
C VAL A 178 -14.90 11.91 0.81
N ALA A 179 -15.93 11.33 1.43
CA ALA A 179 -17.24 11.17 0.80
C ALA A 179 -17.89 12.52 0.48
N GLY A 180 -17.75 13.52 1.36
CA GLY A 180 -18.18 14.90 1.11
C GLY A 180 -17.48 15.51 -0.12
N GLY A 181 -16.16 15.33 -0.22
CA GLY A 181 -15.38 15.72 -1.39
C GLY A 181 -15.83 15.02 -2.68
N ALA A 182 -16.11 13.70 -2.61
CA ALA A 182 -16.62 12.96 -3.75
C ALA A 182 -17.97 13.48 -4.24
N ARG A 183 -18.91 13.77 -3.32
CA ARG A 183 -20.20 14.40 -3.65
C ARG A 183 -20.01 15.74 -4.34
N ALA A 184 -19.14 16.59 -3.79
CA ALA A 184 -18.87 17.91 -4.35
C ALA A 184 -18.27 17.85 -5.76
N ILE A 185 -17.33 16.93 -6.02
CA ILE A 185 -16.76 16.68 -7.36
C ILE A 185 -17.86 16.20 -8.33
N ALA A 186 -18.72 15.27 -7.91
CA ALA A 186 -19.82 14.78 -8.72
C ALA A 186 -20.86 15.86 -9.05
N GLN A 187 -21.14 16.76 -8.09
CA GLN A 187 -22.02 17.93 -8.30
C GLN A 187 -21.45 18.92 -9.32
N ARG A 188 -20.13 18.98 -9.51
CA ARG A 188 -19.48 19.73 -10.61
C ARG A 188 -19.63 19.07 -11.97
N GLY A 189 -20.30 17.90 -12.05
CA GLY A 189 -20.54 17.19 -13.29
C GLY A 189 -19.50 16.15 -13.68
N TYR A 190 -18.50 15.88 -12.83
CA TYR A 190 -17.50 14.83 -13.07
C TYR A 190 -18.01 13.47 -12.62
N SER A 191 -17.87 12.46 -13.49
CA SER A 191 -18.10 11.07 -13.11
C SER A 191 -17.13 10.71 -12.00
N THR A 192 -17.64 10.21 -10.88
CA THR A 192 -16.87 10.05 -9.63
C THR A 192 -17.14 8.69 -9.02
N VAL A 193 -16.07 8.00 -8.61
CA VAL A 193 -16.15 6.70 -7.91
C VAL A 193 -15.52 6.82 -6.54
N LEU A 194 -16.26 6.43 -5.51
CA LEU A 194 -15.77 6.36 -4.13
C LEU A 194 -15.69 4.89 -3.69
N THR A 195 -14.46 4.42 -3.38
CA THR A 195 -14.24 3.05 -2.91
C THR A 195 -14.23 2.93 -1.40
N GLY A 196 -14.52 1.72 -0.88
CA GLY A 196 -14.50 1.46 0.55
C GLY A 196 -15.61 2.16 1.33
N ALA A 197 -16.67 2.54 0.65
CA ALA A 197 -17.82 3.20 1.22
C ALA A 197 -19.04 2.25 1.29
N ALA A 198 -19.88 2.48 2.29
CA ALA A 198 -21.20 1.86 2.30
C ALA A 198 -22.04 2.34 1.09
N PRO A 199 -23.03 1.56 0.65
CA PRO A 199 -24.01 2.03 -0.33
C PRO A 199 -24.55 3.41 0.04
N GLY A 200 -24.84 4.22 -0.96
CA GLY A 200 -25.40 5.56 -0.75
C GLY A 200 -26.79 5.51 -0.14
N ASP A 201 -27.17 6.58 0.55
CA ASP A 201 -28.46 6.77 1.21
C ASP A 201 -29.57 7.30 0.25
N GLY A 202 -29.36 7.19 -1.06
CA GLY A 202 -30.24 7.71 -2.08
C GLY A 202 -30.14 9.24 -2.30
N ARG A 203 -29.30 9.93 -1.54
CA ARG A 203 -29.06 11.39 -1.65
C ARG A 203 -27.82 11.76 -2.45
N ASP A 204 -27.11 10.76 -2.97
CA ASP A 204 -25.91 10.98 -3.76
C ASP A 204 -26.25 11.57 -5.13
N PRO A 205 -25.40 12.46 -5.68
CA PRO A 205 -25.55 12.96 -7.03
C PRO A 205 -25.55 11.83 -8.08
N PRO A 206 -26.23 11.96 -9.21
CA PRO A 206 -26.32 10.91 -10.25
C PRO A 206 -24.95 10.44 -10.81
N ARG A 207 -23.91 11.27 -10.64
CA ARG A 207 -22.56 10.98 -11.14
C ARG A 207 -21.61 10.42 -10.06
N LEU A 208 -22.12 10.08 -8.88
CA LEU A 208 -21.36 9.44 -7.82
C LEU A 208 -21.73 7.97 -7.70
N GLU A 209 -20.77 7.11 -8.02
CA GLU A 209 -20.85 5.68 -7.79
C GLU A 209 -20.07 5.31 -6.50
N ARG A 210 -20.62 4.41 -5.69
CA ARG A 210 -19.96 3.89 -4.48
C ARG A 210 -19.70 2.41 -4.61
N THR A 211 -18.51 2.01 -4.17
CA THR A 211 -18.16 0.59 -4.10
C THR A 211 -17.69 0.22 -2.70
N ALA A 212 -17.88 -1.04 -2.31
CA ALA A 212 -17.18 -1.62 -1.18
C ALA A 212 -15.65 -1.60 -1.41
N LEU A 213 -14.87 -2.10 -0.44
CA LEU A 213 -13.45 -2.33 -0.63
C LEU A 213 -13.22 -3.28 -1.81
N LEU A 214 -12.39 -2.86 -2.74
CA LEU A 214 -12.06 -3.63 -3.92
C LEU A 214 -10.83 -4.51 -3.70
N PRO A 215 -10.79 -5.71 -4.30
CA PRO A 215 -9.57 -6.47 -4.43
C PRO A 215 -8.46 -5.63 -5.10
N LEU A 216 -7.20 -5.86 -4.72
CA LEU A 216 -6.07 -5.07 -5.22
C LEU A 216 -5.99 -5.03 -6.76
N GLY A 217 -6.30 -6.14 -7.43
CA GLY A 217 -6.33 -6.19 -8.91
C GLY A 217 -7.32 -5.22 -9.50
N GLU A 218 -8.57 -5.25 -9.04
CA GLU A 218 -9.63 -4.35 -9.50
C GLU A 218 -9.32 -2.88 -9.19
N LEU A 219 -8.83 -2.60 -7.98
CA LEU A 219 -8.42 -1.25 -7.60
C LEU A 219 -7.33 -0.70 -8.52
N CYS A 220 -6.30 -1.51 -8.83
CA CYS A 220 -5.23 -1.07 -9.71
C CYS A 220 -5.70 -0.87 -11.16
N GLU A 221 -6.65 -1.67 -11.65
CA GLU A 221 -7.24 -1.45 -12.98
C GLU A 221 -8.03 -0.14 -13.03
N LEU A 222 -8.84 0.14 -12.00
CA LEU A 222 -9.54 1.43 -11.91
C LEU A 222 -8.57 2.61 -11.77
N ILE A 223 -7.48 2.47 -11.02
CA ILE A 223 -6.43 3.51 -10.96
C ILE A 223 -5.84 3.76 -12.35
N ARG A 224 -5.48 2.72 -13.11
CA ARG A 224 -4.90 2.85 -14.45
C ARG A 224 -5.83 3.56 -15.43
N SER A 225 -7.12 3.35 -15.29
CA SER A 225 -8.15 3.90 -16.19
C SER A 225 -8.75 5.23 -15.74
N ALA A 226 -8.45 5.69 -14.51
CA ALA A 226 -8.97 6.96 -14.00
C ALA A 226 -8.36 8.16 -14.74
N ARG A 227 -9.13 9.24 -14.88
CA ARG A 227 -8.62 10.56 -15.31
C ARG A 227 -7.81 11.23 -14.21
N LEU A 228 -8.24 11.07 -12.96
CA LEU A 228 -7.59 11.58 -11.76
C LEU A 228 -7.86 10.64 -10.59
N VAL A 229 -6.90 10.51 -9.69
CA VAL A 229 -7.07 9.76 -8.43
C VAL A 229 -6.95 10.70 -7.24
N VAL A 230 -7.87 10.61 -6.29
CA VAL A 230 -7.75 11.22 -4.97
C VAL A 230 -7.50 10.10 -3.98
N CYS A 231 -6.37 10.10 -3.30
CA CYS A 231 -5.98 9.00 -2.43
C CYS A 231 -5.33 9.47 -1.12
N ASN A 232 -5.28 8.59 -0.14
CA ASN A 232 -4.51 8.84 1.07
C ASN A 232 -2.99 8.77 0.82
N GLY A 233 -2.17 9.28 1.76
CA GLY A 233 -0.70 9.23 1.70
C GLY A 233 -0.09 7.87 2.11
N GLY A 234 -0.83 6.76 1.94
CA GLY A 234 -0.41 5.39 2.20
C GLY A 234 0.05 4.64 0.94
N ASP A 235 -0.16 3.32 0.95
CA ASP A 235 0.21 2.44 -0.17
C ASP A 235 -0.55 2.79 -1.46
N THR A 236 -1.79 3.26 -1.35
CA THR A 236 -2.59 3.70 -2.50
C THR A 236 -1.92 4.85 -3.26
N LEU A 237 -1.26 5.78 -2.55
CA LEU A 237 -0.47 6.82 -3.22
C LEU A 237 0.63 6.20 -4.08
N LEU A 238 1.40 5.25 -3.54
CA LEU A 238 2.46 4.59 -4.28
C LEU A 238 1.94 3.76 -5.47
N GLN A 239 0.82 3.07 -5.28
CA GLN A 239 0.15 2.31 -6.34
C GLN A 239 -0.31 3.25 -7.47
N THR A 240 -0.88 4.41 -7.12
CA THR A 240 -1.31 5.42 -8.08
C THR A 240 -0.13 5.97 -8.89
N LEU A 241 0.96 6.32 -8.20
CA LEU A 241 2.19 6.82 -8.83
C LEU A 241 2.83 5.74 -9.72
N ALA A 242 2.88 4.48 -9.27
CA ALA A 242 3.40 3.36 -10.04
C ALA A 242 2.54 3.02 -11.27
N CYS A 243 1.23 3.29 -11.22
CA CYS A 243 0.34 3.22 -12.37
C CYS A 243 0.48 4.43 -13.31
N GLY A 244 1.33 5.39 -13.00
CA GLY A 244 1.60 6.57 -13.83
C GLY A 244 0.46 7.59 -13.85
N ARG A 245 -0.39 7.63 -12.82
CA ARG A 245 -1.56 8.53 -12.76
C ARG A 245 -1.32 9.74 -11.89
N ALA A 246 -1.75 10.89 -12.39
CA ALA A 246 -1.80 12.12 -11.62
C ALA A 246 -2.78 11.96 -10.44
N CYS A 247 -2.41 12.49 -9.28
CA CYS A 247 -3.24 12.35 -8.08
C CYS A 247 -3.23 13.57 -7.18
N VAL A 248 -4.31 13.66 -6.40
CA VAL A 248 -4.44 14.52 -5.23
C VAL A 248 -4.26 13.64 -3.98
N ALA A 249 -3.31 13.97 -3.14
CA ALA A 249 -2.98 13.21 -1.94
C ALA A 249 -3.48 13.89 -0.67
N VAL A 250 -4.24 13.15 0.15
CA VAL A 250 -4.89 13.64 1.37
C VAL A 250 -4.31 12.94 2.60
N PRO A 251 -3.79 13.63 3.60
CA PRO A 251 -3.25 13.02 4.81
C PRO A 251 -4.38 12.58 5.76
N ILE A 252 -4.61 11.28 5.91
CA ILE A 252 -5.57 10.71 6.86
C ILE A 252 -4.90 10.10 8.11
N ALA A 253 -3.58 10.08 8.16
CA ALA A 253 -2.80 9.64 9.32
C ALA A 253 -1.59 10.54 9.51
N GLY A 254 -1.12 10.68 10.76
CA GLY A 254 -0.09 11.66 11.12
C GLY A 254 1.26 11.51 10.41
N ASP A 255 1.61 10.28 9.99
CA ASP A 255 2.85 10.02 9.25
C ASP A 255 2.71 10.25 7.73
N GLN A 256 1.49 10.42 7.21
CA GLN A 256 1.23 10.59 5.78
C GLN A 256 1.58 11.98 5.26
N ALA A 257 1.38 13.04 6.05
CA ALA A 257 1.68 14.41 5.65
C ALA A 257 3.14 14.57 5.17
N HIS A 258 4.09 13.97 5.90
CA HIS A 258 5.50 14.01 5.52
C HIS A 258 5.80 13.26 4.20
N ARG A 259 5.14 12.15 3.95
CA ARG A 259 5.27 11.37 2.71
C ARG A 259 4.69 12.10 1.52
N ILE A 260 3.48 12.67 1.68
CA ILE A 260 2.83 13.51 0.67
C ILE A 260 3.74 14.69 0.30
N ALA A 261 4.29 15.40 1.29
CA ALA A 261 5.19 16.53 1.05
C ALA A 261 6.42 16.15 0.23
N ARG A 262 6.94 14.93 0.35
CA ARG A 262 8.05 14.44 -0.49
C ARG A 262 7.62 14.20 -1.94
N CYS A 263 6.44 13.61 -2.16
CA CYS A 263 5.87 13.45 -3.50
C CYS A 263 5.59 14.78 -4.17
N VAL A 264 5.04 15.74 -3.43
CA VAL A 264 4.76 17.10 -3.90
C VAL A 264 6.03 17.83 -4.31
N ARG A 265 7.08 17.78 -3.48
CA ARG A 265 8.39 18.36 -3.84
C ARG A 265 9.02 17.72 -5.07
N ALA A 266 8.75 16.46 -5.30
CA ALA A 266 9.18 15.76 -6.53
C ALA A 266 8.25 16.05 -7.73
N GLY A 267 7.19 16.83 -7.55
CA GLY A 267 6.23 17.18 -8.61
C GLY A 267 5.38 15.99 -9.08
N LEU A 268 5.15 15.00 -8.22
CA LEU A 268 4.47 13.75 -8.56
C LEU A 268 3.00 13.72 -8.12
N ALA A 269 2.57 14.63 -7.23
CA ALA A 269 1.22 14.72 -6.70
C ALA A 269 0.91 16.14 -6.26
N LEU A 270 -0.38 16.48 -6.15
CA LEU A 270 -0.84 17.70 -5.47
C LEU A 270 -1.37 17.35 -4.07
N PRO A 271 -1.14 18.20 -3.06
CA PRO A 271 -1.68 17.96 -1.73
C PRO A 271 -3.07 18.61 -1.60
N ALA A 272 -3.97 17.95 -0.86
CA ALA A 272 -5.17 18.59 -0.32
C ALA A 272 -5.23 18.37 1.19
N ALA A 273 -5.83 19.31 1.92
CA ALA A 273 -6.15 19.10 3.32
C ALA A 273 -7.24 18.03 3.47
N LEU A 274 -7.34 17.41 4.66
CA LEU A 274 -8.45 16.52 5.00
C LEU A 274 -9.70 17.36 5.28
N ASP A 275 -10.26 17.91 4.24
CA ASP A 275 -11.44 18.77 4.20
C ASP A 275 -12.13 18.61 2.85
N ALA A 276 -13.47 18.46 2.83
CA ALA A 276 -14.24 18.17 1.63
C ALA A 276 -14.07 19.25 0.55
N ARG A 277 -14.04 20.52 0.95
CA ARG A 277 -13.86 21.67 0.04
C ARG A 277 -12.46 21.71 -0.55
N SER A 278 -11.43 21.47 0.27
CA SER A 278 -10.05 21.39 -0.18
C SER A 278 -9.84 20.25 -1.18
N ILE A 279 -10.44 19.08 -0.93
CA ILE A 279 -10.41 17.92 -1.83
C ILE A 279 -11.06 18.27 -3.17
N GLU A 280 -12.27 18.83 -3.13
CA GLU A 280 -13.01 19.23 -4.34
C GLU A 280 -12.24 20.27 -5.14
N GLN A 281 -11.82 21.36 -4.53
CA GLN A 281 -11.13 22.46 -5.21
C GLN A 281 -9.82 22.00 -5.87
N THR A 282 -9.01 21.22 -5.15
CA THR A 282 -7.73 20.72 -5.70
C THR A 282 -7.96 19.71 -6.83
N ALA A 283 -8.95 18.84 -6.68
CA ALA A 283 -9.25 17.85 -7.72
C ALA A 283 -9.80 18.52 -8.99
N VAL A 284 -10.76 19.44 -8.86
CA VAL A 284 -11.34 20.17 -10.00
C VAL A 284 -10.28 21.03 -10.69
N SER A 285 -9.47 21.77 -9.93
CA SER A 285 -8.37 22.55 -10.50
C SER A 285 -7.40 21.68 -11.33
N LEU A 286 -7.06 20.46 -10.85
CA LEU A 286 -6.17 19.55 -11.59
C LEU A 286 -6.88 18.91 -12.79
N LEU A 287 -8.18 18.68 -12.73
CA LEU A 287 -8.98 18.18 -13.87
C LEU A 287 -9.06 19.22 -15.00
N GLU A 288 -9.17 20.48 -14.68
CA GLU A 288 -9.24 21.61 -15.62
C GLU A 288 -7.84 21.98 -16.16
N ALA A 289 -6.79 21.85 -15.34
CA ALA A 289 -5.42 22.14 -15.74
C ALA A 289 -4.76 20.95 -16.44
N GLU A 290 -5.20 20.62 -17.66
CA GLU A 290 -4.65 19.49 -18.42
C GLU A 290 -3.13 19.52 -18.61
N PRO A 291 -2.49 20.66 -18.92
CA PRO A 291 -1.03 20.70 -19.04
C PRO A 291 -0.31 20.34 -17.74
N LEU A 292 -0.85 20.73 -16.58
CA LEU A 292 -0.27 20.37 -15.30
C LEU A 292 -0.42 18.88 -15.02
N ARG A 293 -1.61 18.31 -15.27
CA ARG A 293 -1.87 16.88 -15.11
C ARG A 293 -0.97 16.05 -16.00
N ALA A 294 -0.90 16.39 -17.30
CA ALA A 294 -0.02 15.74 -18.27
C ALA A 294 1.47 15.86 -17.85
N GLY A 295 1.88 17.01 -17.32
CA GLY A 295 3.22 17.23 -16.80
C GLY A 295 3.58 16.32 -15.63
N ILE A 296 2.64 16.09 -14.69
CA ILE A 296 2.80 15.12 -13.59
C ILE A 296 2.98 13.70 -14.15
N GLU A 297 2.09 13.27 -15.03
CA GLU A 297 2.15 11.93 -15.64
C GLU A 297 3.42 11.73 -16.47
N GLN A 298 3.91 12.77 -17.15
CA GLN A 298 5.18 12.73 -17.86
C GLN A 298 6.38 12.56 -16.90
N ARG A 299 6.36 13.23 -15.74
CA ARG A 299 7.40 13.02 -14.70
C ARG A 299 7.35 11.60 -14.16
N LEU A 300 6.16 11.04 -13.91
CA LEU A 300 6.01 9.66 -13.49
C LEU A 300 6.56 8.66 -14.50
N ARG A 301 6.44 8.93 -15.80
CA ARG A 301 7.07 8.11 -16.85
C ARG A 301 8.60 8.20 -16.87
N ARG A 302 9.17 9.35 -16.52
CA ARG A 302 10.64 9.59 -16.52
C ARG A 302 11.33 9.14 -15.25
N CYS A 303 10.69 9.32 -14.10
CA CYS A 303 11.18 8.94 -12.77
C CYS A 303 10.10 8.15 -12.06
N PRO A 304 9.80 6.93 -12.50
CA PRO A 304 8.68 6.18 -11.97
C PRO A 304 8.94 5.75 -10.53
N VAL A 305 7.88 5.75 -9.73
CA VAL A 305 7.77 4.86 -8.59
C VAL A 305 7.71 3.45 -9.17
N ARG A 306 8.70 2.60 -8.84
CA ARG A 306 8.83 1.29 -9.47
C ARG A 306 7.74 0.34 -8.99
N ASN A 307 7.20 -0.45 -9.89
CA ASN A 307 6.47 -1.64 -9.51
C ASN A 307 7.47 -2.74 -9.17
N CYS A 308 7.57 -3.08 -7.89
CA CYS A 308 8.53 -4.08 -7.41
C CYS A 308 7.93 -5.50 -7.29
N MET A 309 6.77 -5.77 -7.91
CA MET A 309 6.12 -7.09 -7.82
C MET A 309 7.06 -8.23 -8.25
N ASP A 310 7.66 -8.12 -9.44
CA ASP A 310 8.54 -9.18 -9.95
C ASP A 310 9.84 -9.28 -9.15
N GLU A 311 10.40 -8.15 -8.70
CA GLU A 311 11.58 -8.13 -7.84
C GLU A 311 11.34 -8.83 -6.49
N VAL A 312 10.19 -8.58 -5.89
CA VAL A 312 9.77 -9.22 -4.62
C VAL A 312 9.51 -10.71 -4.82
N LEU A 313 8.85 -11.10 -5.92
CA LEU A 313 8.62 -12.50 -6.25
C LEU A 313 9.93 -13.25 -6.47
N ALA A 314 10.84 -12.70 -7.27
CA ALA A 314 12.16 -13.30 -7.52
C ALA A 314 12.99 -13.40 -6.22
N ALA A 315 12.88 -12.40 -5.32
CA ALA A 315 13.54 -12.46 -4.03
C ALA A 315 13.01 -13.60 -3.13
N LEU A 316 11.69 -13.80 -3.11
CA LEU A 316 11.08 -14.91 -2.37
C LEU A 316 11.42 -16.27 -2.99
N GLU A 317 11.42 -16.38 -4.31
CA GLU A 317 11.82 -17.61 -5.02
C GLU A 317 13.28 -17.98 -4.69
N ALA A 318 14.19 -16.99 -4.70
CA ALA A 318 15.58 -17.21 -4.33
C ALA A 318 15.80 -17.61 -2.85
N LEU A 319 14.84 -17.35 -1.96
CA LEU A 319 14.90 -17.78 -0.57
C LEU A 319 14.34 -19.20 -0.36
N LEU A 320 13.51 -19.68 -1.29
CA LEU A 320 12.91 -21.00 -1.26
C LEU A 320 13.81 -22.08 -1.91
N GLY A 321 14.83 -21.67 -2.67
CA GLY A 321 15.77 -22.56 -3.37
C GLY A 321 15.32 -22.84 -4.78
#